data_6b0e9e7967fbade0772a7a9ce8499126
#
_entry.id   6b0e9e7967fbade0772a7a9ce8499126
#
_cell.length_a   1.000
_cell.length_b   1.000
_cell.length_c   1.000
_cell.angle_alpha   90.00
_cell.angle_beta   90.00
_cell.angle_gamma   90.00
#
_symmetry.space_group_name_H-M   'P 1'
#
loop_
_entity.id
_entity.type
_entity.pdbx_description
1 polymer ?
#
loop_
_entity_poly.entity_id
_entity_poly.type
_entity_poly.pdbx_seq_one_letter_code
_entity_poly.pdbx_strand_id
1 'polypeptide(L)'
;MKKIIYFMTALVLGGTMLTSCNDYLDTVQSKGNDEVLTSGKQVEALFANSGMFNTKTIGNVFASDDYGLTTDIYDALGYVDENIVNAMAWNVDDFVNNAYGDEAWSGEYQKIFNANLVLNNLDELTDVNDDEKNEYAAQAHMLRAMAMWSLVNTYCLPYSAENASSLGLPLKQTTSYEENMTRATLQQTYDFILADLDEAANTANTTIAKNKRWWVSRPAVEAMKARVYLFMQDYDKAAAHAAEALKCSDAQLDDYNQLGYRVAQVSLDGEVKDVNYSELYRYGDNQVANYKENYLSEYFKGEYALIPSEELLSIYDQDHDLRFKQFFNKYALWEQGIGGFGDDILYHKFRDMIQAGPTVPEMLLTEAEALARQGKWQEAMPLVNQLRKARISHDADAIDLSATNQEEAVKVILEERHREMPFVMRWWDVRRLSCNEVSYDDVTLERTFYRVSDN
;
A
#
# COMPACT_ATOMS: atom_id res chain seq x y z
N MET A 1 -28.58 41.44 49.43
CA MET A 1 -28.28 41.82 48.04
C MET A 1 -27.18 40.96 47.41
N LYS A 2 -26.03 40.66 48.06
CA LYS A 2 -24.99 39.82 47.46
C LYS A 2 -25.41 38.37 47.09
N LYS A 3 -26.30 37.73 47.88
CA LYS A 3 -26.75 36.36 47.61
C LYS A 3 -27.72 36.25 46.41
N ILE A 4 -28.44 37.30 46.06
CA ILE A 4 -29.36 37.35 44.92
C ILE A 4 -28.56 37.52 43.63
N ILE A 5 -27.44 38.24 43.67
CA ILE A 5 -26.56 38.43 42.49
C ILE A 5 -25.89 37.11 42.10
N TYR A 6 -25.43 36.29 43.07
CA TYR A 6 -24.84 34.96 42.77
C TYR A 6 -25.89 33.97 42.19
N PHE A 7 -27.15 34.08 42.59
CA PHE A 7 -28.20 33.22 42.04
C PHE A 7 -28.58 33.60 40.60
N MET A 8 -28.59 34.89 40.29
CA MET A 8 -28.79 35.36 38.91
C MET A 8 -27.61 35.05 37.98
N THR A 9 -26.37 35.15 38.47
CA THR A 9 -25.18 34.80 37.68
C THR A 9 -25.11 33.31 37.42
N ALA A 10 -25.49 32.45 38.36
CA ALA A 10 -25.58 31.00 38.16
C ALA A 10 -26.71 30.61 37.19
N LEU A 11 -27.81 31.33 37.14
CA LEU A 11 -28.92 31.08 36.22
C LEU A 11 -28.58 31.49 34.79
N VAL A 12 -27.78 32.54 34.59
CA VAL A 12 -27.34 33.00 33.25
C VAL A 12 -26.23 32.09 32.69
N LEU A 13 -25.35 31.56 33.55
CA LEU A 13 -24.33 30.58 33.15
C LEU A 13 -24.90 29.17 32.89
N GLY A 14 -26.02 28.80 33.52
CA GLY A 14 -26.73 27.55 33.27
C GLY A 14 -27.57 27.56 31.98
N GLY A 15 -27.97 28.76 31.51
CA GLY A 15 -28.82 28.92 30.30
C GLY A 15 -28.04 28.87 28.97
N THR A 16 -26.72 29.06 28.99
CA THR A 16 -25.88 29.04 27.77
C THR A 16 -25.32 27.68 27.41
N MET A 17 -25.55 26.64 28.22
CA MET A 17 -25.11 25.26 27.91
C MET A 17 -26.19 24.38 27.26
N LEU A 18 -27.35 24.93 26.92
CA LEU A 18 -28.47 24.17 26.33
C LEU A 18 -28.68 24.42 24.84
N THR A 19 -27.77 25.16 24.17
CA THR A 19 -27.88 25.42 22.72
C THR A 19 -26.90 24.58 21.87
N SER A 20 -26.31 23.52 22.43
CA SER A 20 -25.28 22.72 21.73
C SER A 20 -25.72 21.29 21.39
N CYS A 21 -26.97 21.03 21.07
CA CYS A 21 -27.38 19.68 20.67
C CYS A 21 -28.47 19.62 19.59
N ASN A 22 -28.83 20.74 18.94
CA ASN A 22 -29.85 20.65 17.88
C ASN A 22 -29.25 20.05 16.58
N ASP A 23 -28.01 20.37 16.24
CA ASP A 23 -27.37 19.79 15.03
C ASP A 23 -27.11 18.29 15.12
N TYR A 24 -27.01 17.74 16.34
CA TYR A 24 -26.84 16.28 16.52
C TYR A 24 -28.18 15.52 16.46
N LEU A 25 -29.29 16.17 16.74
CA LEU A 25 -30.62 15.55 16.68
C LEU A 25 -31.28 15.69 15.30
N ASP A 26 -30.80 16.60 14.46
CA ASP A 26 -31.19 16.75 13.05
C ASP A 26 -30.43 15.85 12.09
N THR A 27 -29.41 15.10 12.55
CA THR A 27 -28.88 14.00 11.78
C THR A 27 -29.95 12.92 11.65
N VAL A 28 -30.39 12.67 10.44
CA VAL A 28 -31.32 11.58 10.12
C VAL A 28 -30.73 10.29 10.69
N GLN A 29 -31.28 9.84 11.83
CA GLN A 29 -30.92 8.52 12.35
C GLN A 29 -31.51 7.50 11.38
N SER A 30 -30.62 6.81 10.66
CA SER A 30 -31.02 5.76 9.75
C SER A 30 -31.80 4.68 10.52
N LYS A 31 -33.03 4.47 10.10
CA LYS A 31 -33.82 3.32 10.56
C LYS A 31 -33.36 2.08 9.81
N GLY A 32 -32.37 1.38 10.39
CA GLY A 32 -31.76 0.21 9.75
C GLY A 32 -30.64 0.65 8.78
N ASN A 33 -29.67 -0.09 8.56
CA ASN A 33 -28.41 -0.03 7.81
C ASN A 33 -28.24 0.94 6.59
N ASP A 34 -29.12 1.91 6.38
CA ASP A 34 -29.04 2.87 5.29
C ASP A 34 -28.37 4.18 5.79
N GLU A 35 -27.06 4.22 5.77
CA GLU A 35 -26.33 5.48 5.84
C GLU A 35 -26.64 6.26 4.56
N VAL A 36 -27.21 7.46 4.69
CA VAL A 36 -27.53 8.33 3.55
C VAL A 36 -26.56 9.50 3.56
N LEU A 37 -25.80 9.66 2.48
CA LEU A 37 -25.00 10.85 2.22
C LEU A 37 -25.88 11.90 1.53
N THR A 38 -25.95 13.09 2.09
CA THR A 38 -26.79 14.19 1.58
C THR A 38 -26.03 15.43 1.18
N SER A 39 -24.71 15.46 1.42
CA SER A 39 -23.85 16.60 1.08
C SER A 39 -22.48 16.19 0.57
N GLY A 40 -21.91 17.01 -0.34
CA GLY A 40 -20.55 16.83 -0.85
C GLY A 40 -19.50 16.89 0.26
N LYS A 41 -19.71 17.69 1.30
CA LYS A 41 -18.82 17.75 2.46
C LYS A 41 -18.71 16.41 3.20
N GLN A 42 -19.79 15.63 3.30
CA GLN A 42 -19.74 14.30 3.88
C GLN A 42 -18.92 13.34 3.01
N VAL A 43 -19.08 13.41 1.68
CA VAL A 43 -18.28 12.62 0.72
C VAL A 43 -16.81 12.96 0.82
N GLU A 44 -16.47 14.26 0.84
CA GLU A 44 -15.07 14.69 0.99
C GLU A 44 -14.44 14.23 2.32
N ALA A 45 -15.19 14.32 3.41
CA ALA A 45 -14.73 13.86 4.72
C ALA A 45 -14.50 12.34 4.75
N LEU A 46 -15.38 11.57 4.07
CA LEU A 46 -15.24 10.12 3.93
C LEU A 46 -13.93 9.77 3.21
N PHE A 47 -13.68 10.37 2.05
CA PHE A 47 -12.48 10.11 1.25
C PHE A 47 -11.18 10.69 1.86
N ALA A 48 -11.26 11.70 2.71
CA ALA A 48 -10.12 12.25 3.45
C ALA A 48 -9.72 11.40 4.67
N ASN A 49 -10.52 10.42 5.05
CA ASN A 49 -10.21 9.52 6.15
C ASN A 49 -9.02 8.64 5.78
N SER A 50 -7.99 8.63 6.63
CA SER A 50 -6.76 7.85 6.40
C SER A 50 -7.00 6.35 6.26
N GLY A 51 -8.11 5.82 6.81
CA GLY A 51 -8.52 4.43 6.62
C GLY A 51 -8.80 4.06 5.15
N MET A 52 -9.08 5.06 4.28
CA MET A 52 -9.37 4.81 2.86
C MET A 52 -8.11 4.54 2.03
N PHE A 53 -6.94 4.97 2.51
CA PHE A 53 -5.66 4.74 1.82
C PHE A 53 -4.62 4.02 2.69
N ASN A 54 -5.07 3.30 3.72
CA ASN A 54 -4.28 2.30 4.43
C ASN A 54 -4.67 0.90 3.95
N THR A 55 -3.68 0.04 3.77
CA THR A 55 -3.90 -1.40 3.61
C THR A 55 -3.37 -2.16 4.83
N LYS A 56 -4.03 -3.24 5.20
CA LYS A 56 -3.67 -4.09 6.34
C LYS A 56 -3.26 -5.50 5.89
N THR A 57 -2.59 -5.62 4.76
CA THR A 57 -2.20 -6.90 4.16
C THR A 57 -1.05 -7.57 4.93
N ILE A 58 -1.28 -7.92 6.19
CA ILE A 58 -0.30 -8.60 7.07
C ILE A 58 0.23 -9.87 6.39
N GLY A 59 -0.65 -10.69 5.82
CA GLY A 59 -0.26 -11.92 5.11
C GLY A 59 0.75 -11.66 3.99
N ASN A 60 0.59 -10.60 3.21
CA ASN A 60 1.50 -10.30 2.11
C ASN A 60 2.90 -9.88 2.59
N VAL A 61 2.96 -9.09 3.66
CA VAL A 61 4.22 -8.60 4.21
C VAL A 61 5.03 -9.73 4.83
N PHE A 62 4.39 -10.57 5.66
CA PHE A 62 5.08 -11.54 6.49
C PHE A 62 5.17 -12.95 5.85
N ALA A 63 4.36 -13.26 4.83
CA ALA A 63 4.47 -14.52 4.09
C ALA A 63 5.62 -14.53 3.07
N SER A 64 6.11 -13.37 2.64
CA SER A 64 7.19 -13.26 1.64
C SER A 64 8.56 -13.64 2.21
N ASP A 65 9.53 -13.81 1.32
CA ASP A 65 10.94 -14.05 1.63
C ASP A 65 11.67 -12.83 2.24
N ASP A 66 11.01 -11.68 2.28
CA ASP A 66 11.61 -10.46 2.82
C ASP A 66 11.69 -10.41 4.34
N TYR A 67 10.82 -11.16 5.04
CA TYR A 67 10.73 -11.08 6.49
C TYR A 67 11.54 -12.17 7.18
N GLY A 68 12.47 -11.77 8.06
CA GLY A 68 13.48 -12.64 8.67
C GLY A 68 13.44 -12.68 10.20
N LEU A 69 12.29 -13.00 10.82
CA LEU A 69 12.20 -13.16 12.27
C LEU A 69 12.98 -14.40 12.73
N THR A 70 14.07 -14.18 13.48
CA THR A 70 14.83 -15.25 14.12
C THR A 70 14.22 -15.62 15.47
N THR A 71 14.58 -16.81 16.01
CA THR A 71 14.15 -17.23 17.34
C THR A 71 14.60 -16.26 18.43
N ASP A 72 15.83 -15.75 18.34
CA ASP A 72 16.38 -14.83 19.32
C ASP A 72 15.61 -13.51 19.34
N ILE A 73 15.26 -12.97 18.17
CA ILE A 73 14.45 -11.75 18.04
C ILE A 73 13.03 -12.02 18.55
N TYR A 74 12.43 -13.16 18.20
CA TYR A 74 11.10 -13.56 18.68
C TYR A 74 11.04 -13.60 20.22
N ASP A 75 12.01 -14.24 20.86
CA ASP A 75 12.10 -14.35 22.32
C ASP A 75 12.28 -12.98 22.99
N ALA A 76 13.02 -12.10 22.33
CA ALA A 76 13.29 -10.76 22.86
C ALA A 76 12.12 -9.79 22.73
N LEU A 77 11.36 -9.88 21.67
CA LEU A 77 10.16 -9.07 21.50
C LEU A 77 9.12 -9.38 22.60
N GLY A 78 9.22 -10.56 23.24
CA GLY A 78 8.33 -11.00 24.32
C GLY A 78 6.89 -11.25 23.88
N TYR A 79 6.48 -10.66 22.77
CA TYR A 79 5.20 -10.88 22.09
C TYR A 79 5.32 -10.56 20.61
N VAL A 80 4.93 -11.50 19.78
CA VAL A 80 4.72 -11.32 18.35
C VAL A 80 3.28 -11.69 18.04
N ASP A 81 2.58 -10.88 17.27
CA ASP A 81 1.19 -11.15 16.89
C ASP A 81 1.08 -12.53 16.22
N GLU A 82 0.13 -13.34 16.68
CA GLU A 82 -0.08 -14.70 16.18
C GLU A 82 -0.36 -14.73 14.68
N ASN A 83 -0.99 -13.69 14.13
CA ASN A 83 -1.22 -13.56 12.70
C ASN A 83 0.09 -13.43 11.89
N ILE A 84 1.11 -12.78 12.45
CA ILE A 84 2.44 -12.69 11.84
C ILE A 84 3.09 -14.07 11.80
N VAL A 85 3.06 -14.78 12.93
CA VAL A 85 3.63 -16.14 13.03
C VAL A 85 2.93 -17.09 12.06
N ASN A 86 1.60 -17.05 11.99
CA ASN A 86 0.81 -17.87 11.08
C ASN A 86 1.08 -17.51 9.60
N ALA A 87 1.20 -16.23 9.27
CA ALA A 87 1.56 -15.79 7.92
C ALA A 87 2.96 -16.28 7.53
N MET A 88 3.95 -16.14 8.41
CA MET A 88 5.31 -16.66 8.19
C MET A 88 5.36 -18.16 8.01
N ALA A 89 4.56 -18.89 8.80
CA ALA A 89 4.50 -20.36 8.74
C ALA A 89 3.66 -20.88 7.58
N TRP A 90 3.05 -20.00 6.80
CA TRP A 90 2.03 -20.34 5.79
C TRP A 90 0.91 -21.21 6.36
N ASN A 91 0.58 -21.00 7.64
CA ASN A 91 -0.48 -21.71 8.36
C ASN A 91 -1.83 -21.05 8.05
N VAL A 92 -2.38 -21.38 6.88
CA VAL A 92 -3.60 -20.76 6.34
C VAL A 92 -4.81 -21.01 7.24
N ASP A 93 -4.92 -22.21 7.83
CA ASP A 93 -6.08 -22.59 8.62
C ASP A 93 -6.22 -21.74 9.89
N ASP A 94 -5.12 -21.49 10.59
CA ASP A 94 -5.13 -20.65 11.79
C ASP A 94 -5.16 -19.15 11.46
N PHE A 95 -4.56 -18.74 10.34
CA PHE A 95 -4.62 -17.36 9.86
C PHE A 95 -6.07 -16.94 9.53
N VAL A 96 -6.85 -17.80 8.91
CA VAL A 96 -8.24 -17.52 8.50
C VAL A 96 -9.22 -17.68 9.66
N ASN A 97 -8.95 -18.56 10.63
CA ASN A 97 -9.88 -18.94 11.70
C ASN A 97 -9.61 -18.22 13.03
N ASN A 98 -8.80 -17.15 13.05
CA ASN A 98 -8.53 -16.45 14.29
C ASN A 98 -9.78 -15.75 14.85
N ALA A 99 -9.81 -15.56 16.17
CA ALA A 99 -10.97 -15.01 16.89
C ALA A 99 -11.27 -13.53 16.56
N TYR A 100 -10.33 -12.82 15.95
CA TYR A 100 -10.42 -11.38 15.62
C TYR A 100 -10.84 -11.14 14.17
N GLY A 101 -10.95 -12.20 13.37
CA GLY A 101 -11.24 -12.10 11.93
C GLY A 101 -10.02 -11.62 11.13
N ASP A 102 -10.20 -11.54 9.83
CA ASP A 102 -9.18 -11.07 8.90
C ASP A 102 -9.32 -9.55 8.69
N GLU A 103 -8.40 -8.79 9.28
CA GLU A 103 -8.40 -7.32 9.19
C GLU A 103 -8.13 -6.83 7.75
N ALA A 104 -7.37 -7.57 6.95
CA ALA A 104 -7.13 -7.20 5.55
C ALA A 104 -8.42 -7.36 4.73
N TRP A 105 -9.12 -8.49 4.89
CA TRP A 105 -10.41 -8.70 4.25
C TRP A 105 -11.45 -7.66 4.66
N SER A 106 -11.65 -7.47 5.96
CA SER A 106 -12.65 -6.55 6.48
C SER A 106 -12.34 -5.10 6.14
N GLY A 107 -11.06 -4.70 6.17
CA GLY A 107 -10.61 -3.35 5.82
C GLY A 107 -10.84 -3.02 4.34
N GLU A 108 -10.51 -3.93 3.44
CA GLU A 108 -10.75 -3.69 2.01
C GLU A 108 -12.24 -3.70 1.66
N TYR A 109 -13.05 -4.61 2.26
CA TYR A 109 -14.51 -4.55 2.08
C TYR A 109 -15.16 -3.31 2.71
N GLN A 110 -14.56 -2.72 3.75
CA GLN A 110 -15.01 -1.41 4.25
C GLN A 110 -14.78 -0.29 3.23
N LYS A 111 -13.64 -0.31 2.50
CA LYS A 111 -13.39 0.62 1.39
C LYS A 111 -14.42 0.43 0.27
N ILE A 112 -14.73 -0.83 -0.09
CA ILE A 112 -15.76 -1.16 -1.09
C ILE A 112 -17.13 -0.67 -0.63
N PHE A 113 -17.50 -0.87 0.64
CA PHE A 113 -18.73 -0.36 1.22
C PHE A 113 -18.82 1.17 1.10
N ASN A 114 -17.76 1.89 1.48
CA ASN A 114 -17.71 3.35 1.41
C ASN A 114 -17.80 3.86 -0.05
N ALA A 115 -17.15 3.18 -0.99
CA ALA A 115 -17.28 3.49 -2.41
C ALA A 115 -18.73 3.30 -2.89
N ASN A 116 -19.36 2.17 -2.55
CA ASN A 116 -20.77 1.91 -2.88
C ASN A 116 -21.71 2.90 -2.21
N LEU A 117 -21.43 3.30 -0.97
CA LEU A 117 -22.20 4.31 -0.26
C LEU A 117 -22.22 5.64 -1.04
N VAL A 118 -21.09 6.08 -1.56
CA VAL A 118 -21.01 7.27 -2.42
C VAL A 118 -21.79 7.05 -3.72
N LEU A 119 -21.50 5.97 -4.45
CA LEU A 119 -22.11 5.70 -5.75
C LEU A 119 -23.64 5.59 -5.69
N ASN A 120 -24.17 4.99 -4.60
CA ASN A 120 -25.62 4.78 -4.45
C ASN A 120 -26.35 6.02 -3.92
N ASN A 121 -25.62 7.06 -3.47
CA ASN A 121 -26.22 8.30 -2.92
C ASN A 121 -25.90 9.56 -3.74
N LEU A 122 -25.29 9.45 -4.94
CA LEU A 122 -24.94 10.62 -5.76
C LEU A 122 -26.16 11.51 -6.06
N ASP A 123 -27.32 10.92 -6.32
CA ASP A 123 -28.55 11.65 -6.63
C ASP A 123 -29.12 12.40 -5.40
N GLU A 124 -28.81 11.92 -4.20
CA GLU A 124 -29.25 12.52 -2.93
C GLU A 124 -28.39 13.74 -2.52
N LEU A 125 -27.25 13.96 -3.17
CA LEU A 125 -26.39 15.11 -2.89
C LEU A 125 -27.02 16.38 -3.50
N THR A 126 -27.51 17.28 -2.64
CA THR A 126 -28.29 18.45 -3.05
C THR A 126 -27.47 19.75 -3.11
N ASP A 127 -26.26 19.76 -2.54
CA ASP A 127 -25.38 20.93 -2.40
C ASP A 127 -24.23 20.94 -3.40
N VAL A 128 -24.19 20.00 -4.36
CA VAL A 128 -23.14 19.84 -5.37
C VAL A 128 -23.73 19.80 -6.78
N ASN A 129 -22.95 20.21 -7.77
CA ASN A 129 -23.32 20.16 -9.19
C ASN A 129 -22.95 18.81 -9.82
N ASP A 130 -23.33 18.60 -11.09
CA ASP A 130 -23.10 17.35 -11.80
C ASP A 130 -21.60 17.05 -12.01
N ASP A 131 -20.76 18.08 -12.20
CA ASP A 131 -19.32 17.89 -12.36
C ASP A 131 -18.68 17.38 -11.04
N GLU A 132 -19.11 17.93 -9.90
CA GLU A 132 -18.67 17.45 -8.59
C GLU A 132 -19.16 16.03 -8.30
N LYS A 133 -20.40 15.69 -8.70
CA LYS A 133 -20.91 14.31 -8.59
C LYS A 133 -20.08 13.33 -9.43
N ASN A 134 -19.70 13.73 -10.64
CA ASN A 134 -18.84 12.92 -11.53
C ASN A 134 -17.46 12.70 -10.89
N GLU A 135 -16.87 13.71 -10.25
CA GLU A 135 -15.60 13.57 -9.54
C GLU A 135 -15.73 12.63 -8.33
N TYR A 136 -16.80 12.70 -7.57
CA TYR A 136 -17.05 11.78 -6.46
C TYR A 136 -17.27 10.34 -6.95
N ALA A 137 -17.98 10.16 -8.07
CA ALA A 137 -18.13 8.86 -8.70
C ALA A 137 -16.78 8.29 -9.13
N ALA A 138 -15.95 9.08 -9.82
CA ALA A 138 -14.63 8.67 -10.26
C ALA A 138 -13.72 8.26 -9.08
N GLN A 139 -13.75 9.04 -7.98
CA GLN A 139 -13.02 8.71 -6.75
C GLN A 139 -13.51 7.40 -6.12
N ALA A 140 -14.82 7.18 -6.08
CA ALA A 140 -15.42 5.96 -5.52
C ALA A 140 -15.06 4.72 -6.37
N HIS A 141 -15.14 4.82 -7.69
CA HIS A 141 -14.71 3.76 -8.60
C HIS A 141 -13.23 3.43 -8.43
N MET A 142 -12.36 4.45 -8.32
CA MET A 142 -10.93 4.23 -8.09
C MET A 142 -10.66 3.50 -6.77
N LEU A 143 -11.31 3.93 -5.68
CA LEU A 143 -11.17 3.29 -4.37
C LEU A 143 -11.63 1.83 -4.40
N ARG A 144 -12.75 1.54 -5.07
CA ARG A 144 -13.28 0.17 -5.18
C ARG A 144 -12.38 -0.72 -6.02
N ALA A 145 -11.87 -0.20 -7.13
CA ALA A 145 -10.90 -0.93 -7.98
C ALA A 145 -9.64 -1.30 -7.21
N MET A 146 -9.06 -0.38 -6.43
CA MET A 146 -7.87 -0.65 -5.61
C MET A 146 -8.14 -1.71 -4.55
N ALA A 147 -9.26 -1.58 -3.82
CA ALA A 147 -9.63 -2.55 -2.79
C ALA A 147 -9.87 -3.95 -3.38
N MET A 148 -10.59 -4.03 -4.51
CA MET A 148 -10.82 -5.31 -5.22
C MET A 148 -9.52 -5.91 -5.74
N TRP A 149 -8.58 -5.07 -6.24
CA TRP A 149 -7.27 -5.55 -6.70
C TRP A 149 -6.42 -6.10 -5.53
N SER A 150 -6.41 -5.43 -4.39
CA SER A 150 -5.74 -5.93 -3.17
C SER A 150 -6.31 -7.28 -2.73
N LEU A 151 -7.64 -7.39 -2.67
CA LEU A 151 -8.33 -8.64 -2.28
C LEU A 151 -8.06 -9.79 -3.25
N VAL A 152 -8.18 -9.57 -4.56
CA VAL A 152 -8.02 -10.65 -5.55
C VAL A 152 -6.61 -11.20 -5.53
N ASN A 153 -5.59 -10.33 -5.40
CA ASN A 153 -4.20 -10.75 -5.33
C ASN A 153 -3.80 -11.37 -3.98
N THR A 154 -4.59 -11.17 -2.93
CA THR A 154 -4.38 -11.81 -1.62
C THR A 154 -5.11 -13.14 -1.50
N TYR A 155 -6.38 -13.23 -1.92
CA TYR A 155 -7.28 -14.36 -1.58
C TYR A 155 -7.66 -15.26 -2.76
N CYS A 156 -7.26 -14.90 -3.98
CA CYS A 156 -7.54 -15.72 -5.16
C CYS A 156 -6.26 -16.31 -5.76
N LEU A 157 -6.38 -17.25 -6.66
CA LEU A 157 -5.23 -17.69 -7.45
C LEU A 157 -4.68 -16.52 -8.27
N PRO A 158 -3.36 -16.47 -8.56
CA PRO A 158 -2.81 -15.50 -9.49
C PRO A 158 -3.48 -15.64 -10.86
N TYR A 159 -3.62 -14.50 -11.55
CA TYR A 159 -4.25 -14.51 -12.86
C TYR A 159 -3.38 -15.22 -13.90
N SER A 160 -4.00 -16.14 -14.62
CA SER A 160 -3.48 -16.74 -15.85
C SER A 160 -4.69 -17.20 -16.71
N ALA A 161 -4.44 -17.52 -17.96
CA ALA A 161 -5.48 -18.07 -18.82
C ALA A 161 -6.09 -19.38 -18.25
N GLU A 162 -5.27 -20.20 -17.59
CA GLU A 162 -5.70 -21.44 -16.92
C GLU A 162 -6.58 -21.13 -15.71
N ASN A 163 -6.22 -20.14 -14.91
CA ASN A 163 -6.91 -19.78 -13.66
C ASN A 163 -8.14 -18.88 -13.88
N ALA A 164 -8.37 -18.36 -15.07
CA ALA A 164 -9.41 -17.37 -15.35
C ALA A 164 -10.84 -17.80 -14.94
N SER A 165 -11.15 -19.11 -15.02
CA SER A 165 -12.43 -19.68 -14.59
C SER A 165 -12.49 -20.08 -13.13
N SER A 166 -11.39 -19.98 -12.38
CA SER A 166 -11.35 -20.29 -10.94
C SER A 166 -12.13 -19.25 -10.13
N LEU A 167 -12.35 -19.53 -8.84
CA LEU A 167 -13.08 -18.62 -7.97
C LEU A 167 -12.33 -17.31 -7.74
N GLY A 168 -12.95 -16.21 -8.10
CA GLY A 168 -12.57 -14.85 -7.79
C GLY A 168 -13.21 -14.35 -6.49
N LEU A 169 -13.69 -13.12 -6.47
CA LEU A 169 -14.29 -12.43 -5.32
C LEU A 169 -15.81 -12.27 -5.47
N PRO A 170 -16.56 -12.09 -4.37
CA PRO A 170 -17.89 -11.49 -4.42
C PRO A 170 -17.82 -10.05 -4.94
N LEU A 171 -18.59 -9.73 -5.98
CA LEU A 171 -18.61 -8.41 -6.62
C LEU A 171 -19.68 -7.53 -6.00
N LYS A 172 -19.40 -6.97 -4.83
CA LYS A 172 -20.34 -6.14 -4.08
C LYS A 172 -20.48 -4.75 -4.71
N GLN A 173 -21.73 -4.35 -5.03
CA GLN A 173 -22.06 -3.10 -5.70
C GLN A 173 -23.03 -2.21 -4.93
N THR A 174 -23.60 -2.72 -3.84
CA THR A 174 -24.52 -2.00 -2.99
C THR A 174 -24.07 -1.97 -1.54
N THR A 175 -24.74 -1.18 -0.71
CA THR A 175 -24.55 -1.18 0.74
C THR A 175 -25.38 -2.23 1.46
N SER A 176 -26.29 -2.93 0.75
CA SER A 176 -27.19 -3.92 1.34
C SER A 176 -26.44 -5.16 1.85
N TYR A 177 -26.78 -5.61 3.05
CA TYR A 177 -26.31 -6.89 3.59
C TYR A 177 -27.00 -8.11 2.96
N GLU A 178 -28.11 -7.89 2.22
CA GLU A 178 -28.86 -8.93 1.54
C GLU A 178 -28.36 -9.19 0.11
N GLU A 179 -27.34 -8.42 -0.35
CA GLU A 179 -26.73 -8.61 -1.66
C GLU A 179 -26.10 -9.99 -1.75
N ASN A 180 -26.25 -10.62 -2.91
CA ASN A 180 -25.65 -11.94 -3.15
C ASN A 180 -24.12 -11.89 -3.10
N MET A 181 -23.54 -12.59 -2.14
CA MET A 181 -22.11 -12.69 -1.91
C MET A 181 -21.48 -13.95 -2.54
N THR A 182 -22.09 -14.53 -3.57
CA THR A 182 -21.49 -15.62 -4.34
C THR A 182 -20.23 -15.11 -5.04
N ARG A 183 -19.15 -15.88 -4.94
CA ARG A 183 -17.90 -15.55 -5.62
C ARG A 183 -18.07 -15.63 -7.14
N ALA A 184 -17.65 -14.57 -7.82
CA ALA A 184 -17.51 -14.54 -9.27
C ALA A 184 -16.31 -15.38 -9.73
N THR A 185 -16.10 -15.50 -11.03
CA THR A 185 -14.84 -16.07 -11.54
C THR A 185 -13.69 -15.06 -11.39
N LEU A 186 -12.47 -15.56 -11.47
CA LEU A 186 -11.29 -14.71 -11.45
C LEU A 186 -11.31 -13.70 -12.61
N GLN A 187 -11.67 -14.13 -13.83
CA GLN A 187 -11.84 -13.26 -14.97
C GLN A 187 -12.88 -12.15 -14.70
N GLN A 188 -14.06 -12.52 -14.23
CA GLN A 188 -15.10 -11.54 -13.91
C GLN A 188 -14.66 -10.54 -12.84
N THR A 189 -13.82 -10.96 -11.89
CA THR A 189 -13.26 -10.07 -10.87
C THR A 189 -12.30 -9.04 -11.49
N TYR A 190 -11.42 -9.46 -12.39
CA TYR A 190 -10.52 -8.54 -13.11
C TYR A 190 -11.29 -7.64 -14.08
N ASP A 191 -12.30 -8.16 -14.77
CA ASP A 191 -13.19 -7.35 -15.63
C ASP A 191 -13.89 -6.26 -14.83
N PHE A 192 -14.35 -6.57 -13.60
CA PHE A 192 -14.97 -5.61 -12.70
C PHE A 192 -13.98 -4.52 -12.24
N ILE A 193 -12.75 -4.89 -11.88
CA ILE A 193 -11.68 -3.94 -11.54
C ILE A 193 -11.39 -2.99 -12.71
N LEU A 194 -11.26 -3.53 -13.94
CA LEU A 194 -10.98 -2.73 -15.13
C LEU A 194 -12.15 -1.81 -15.48
N ALA A 195 -13.40 -2.28 -15.33
CA ALA A 195 -14.59 -1.45 -15.53
C ALA A 195 -14.63 -0.27 -14.53
N ASP A 196 -14.30 -0.50 -13.25
CA ASP A 196 -14.19 0.58 -12.28
C ASP A 196 -13.06 1.56 -12.64
N LEU A 197 -11.92 1.09 -13.14
CA LEU A 197 -10.85 1.97 -13.60
C LEU A 197 -11.23 2.76 -14.87
N ASP A 198 -12.09 2.20 -15.74
CA ASP A 198 -12.63 2.91 -16.90
C ASP A 198 -13.59 4.03 -16.47
N GLU A 199 -14.45 3.78 -15.47
CA GLU A 199 -15.30 4.82 -14.88
C GLU A 199 -14.48 5.88 -14.12
N ALA A 200 -13.46 5.47 -13.39
CA ALA A 200 -12.53 6.40 -12.70
C ALA A 200 -11.80 7.33 -13.69
N ALA A 201 -11.55 6.89 -14.92
CA ALA A 201 -10.91 7.68 -15.97
C ALA A 201 -11.79 8.85 -16.47
N ASN A 202 -13.07 8.90 -16.11
CA ASN A 202 -13.97 10.03 -16.42
C ASN A 202 -13.66 11.27 -15.56
N THR A 203 -12.76 11.18 -14.57
CA THR A 203 -12.31 12.35 -13.81
C THR A 203 -11.82 13.48 -14.72
N ALA A 204 -12.15 14.71 -14.36
CA ALA A 204 -11.62 15.91 -15.02
C ALA A 204 -10.17 16.20 -14.62
N ASN A 205 -9.66 15.59 -13.53
CA ASN A 205 -8.34 15.82 -13.00
C ASN A 205 -7.26 15.21 -13.92
N THR A 206 -6.66 16.03 -14.77
CA THR A 206 -5.55 15.63 -15.66
C THR A 206 -4.18 15.71 -14.98
N THR A 207 -4.12 16.26 -13.77
CA THR A 207 -2.92 16.49 -12.97
C THR A 207 -3.10 15.95 -11.55
N ILE A 208 -2.00 15.69 -10.85
CA ILE A 208 -2.03 15.21 -9.47
C ILE A 208 -1.96 16.39 -8.51
N ALA A 209 -2.96 16.53 -7.66
CA ALA A 209 -2.97 17.58 -6.64
C ALA A 209 -1.87 17.33 -5.59
N LYS A 210 -0.94 18.29 -5.42
CA LYS A 210 0.25 18.15 -4.54
C LYS A 210 -0.08 17.82 -3.08
N ASN A 211 -1.25 18.29 -2.59
CA ASN A 211 -1.65 18.13 -1.19
C ASN A 211 -2.86 17.20 -1.04
N LYS A 212 -3.22 16.44 -2.07
CA LYS A 212 -4.37 15.55 -2.09
C LYS A 212 -4.11 14.36 -3.01
N ARG A 213 -2.92 13.74 -2.90
CA ARG A 213 -2.52 12.60 -3.75
C ARG A 213 -3.32 11.32 -3.51
N TRP A 214 -4.20 11.29 -2.53
CA TRP A 214 -5.21 10.24 -2.37
C TRP A 214 -6.47 10.45 -3.23
N TRP A 215 -6.54 11.56 -3.97
CA TRP A 215 -7.65 11.85 -4.87
C TRP A 215 -7.34 11.37 -6.28
N VAL A 216 -8.39 10.84 -6.94
CA VAL A 216 -8.27 10.30 -8.29
C VAL A 216 -7.78 11.35 -9.29
N SER A 217 -6.95 10.93 -10.21
CA SER A 217 -6.49 11.68 -11.38
C SER A 217 -6.24 10.73 -12.54
N ARG A 218 -6.28 11.24 -13.78
CA ARG A 218 -5.99 10.39 -14.95
C ARG A 218 -4.63 9.70 -14.87
N PRO A 219 -3.53 10.36 -14.49
CA PRO A 219 -2.25 9.67 -14.30
C PRO A 219 -2.30 8.53 -13.26
N ALA A 220 -3.09 8.70 -12.19
CA ALA A 220 -3.27 7.65 -11.19
C ALA A 220 -4.04 6.45 -11.75
N VAL A 221 -5.07 6.69 -12.57
CA VAL A 221 -5.81 5.63 -13.26
C VAL A 221 -4.91 4.88 -14.23
N GLU A 222 -4.10 5.59 -15.03
CA GLU A 222 -3.13 4.98 -15.94
C GLU A 222 -2.13 4.09 -15.19
N ALA A 223 -1.57 4.59 -14.08
CA ALA A 223 -0.64 3.83 -13.25
C ALA A 223 -1.31 2.57 -12.66
N MET A 224 -2.56 2.67 -12.20
CA MET A 224 -3.27 1.50 -11.68
C MET A 224 -3.62 0.50 -12.78
N LYS A 225 -4.04 0.95 -13.98
CA LYS A 225 -4.25 0.07 -15.15
C LYS A 225 -2.96 -0.65 -15.54
N ALA A 226 -1.82 0.03 -15.56
CA ALA A 226 -0.52 -0.58 -15.83
C ALA A 226 -0.23 -1.75 -14.86
N ARG A 227 -0.45 -1.53 -13.56
CA ARG A 227 -0.30 -2.56 -12.53
C ARG A 227 -1.24 -3.74 -12.77
N VAL A 228 -2.53 -3.50 -13.01
CA VAL A 228 -3.53 -4.54 -13.25
C VAL A 228 -3.16 -5.36 -14.48
N TYR A 229 -2.84 -4.73 -15.61
CA TYR A 229 -2.45 -5.43 -16.82
C TYR A 229 -1.14 -6.20 -16.69
N LEU A 230 -0.16 -5.72 -15.92
CA LEU A 230 1.05 -6.48 -15.61
C LEU A 230 0.70 -7.80 -14.91
N PHE A 231 -0.19 -7.75 -13.92
CA PHE A 231 -0.64 -8.92 -13.17
C PHE A 231 -1.54 -9.86 -14.00
N MET A 232 -2.22 -9.32 -15.02
CA MET A 232 -2.96 -10.11 -16.02
C MET A 232 -2.05 -10.67 -17.13
N GLN A 233 -0.75 -10.36 -17.14
CA GLN A 233 0.22 -10.74 -18.16
C GLN A 233 -0.09 -10.13 -19.56
N ASP A 234 -0.93 -9.08 -19.60
CA ASP A 234 -1.14 -8.27 -20.81
C ASP A 234 -0.03 -7.21 -20.92
N TYR A 235 1.16 -7.66 -21.35
CA TYR A 235 2.35 -6.83 -21.37
C TYR A 235 2.26 -5.66 -22.33
N ASP A 236 1.48 -5.78 -23.42
CA ASP A 236 1.27 -4.67 -24.36
C ASP A 236 0.54 -3.51 -23.68
N LYS A 237 -0.55 -3.80 -22.97
CA LYS A 237 -1.31 -2.78 -22.25
C LYS A 237 -0.55 -2.30 -20.99
N ALA A 238 0.12 -3.18 -20.28
CA ALA A 238 0.93 -2.80 -19.12
C ALA A 238 1.99 -1.75 -19.49
N ALA A 239 2.75 -1.98 -20.58
CA ALA A 239 3.73 -1.03 -21.07
C ALA A 239 3.09 0.29 -21.53
N ALA A 240 1.98 0.24 -22.28
CA ALA A 240 1.32 1.43 -22.79
C ALA A 240 0.79 2.33 -21.67
N HIS A 241 0.12 1.76 -20.66
CA HIS A 241 -0.41 2.51 -19.52
C HIS A 241 0.69 3.02 -18.60
N ALA A 242 1.77 2.25 -18.37
CA ALA A 242 2.92 2.72 -17.60
C ALA A 242 3.62 3.90 -18.27
N ALA A 243 3.87 3.81 -19.59
CA ALA A 243 4.44 4.90 -20.36
C ALA A 243 3.53 6.16 -20.36
N GLU A 244 2.19 5.99 -20.36
CA GLU A 244 1.27 7.13 -20.26
C GLU A 244 1.33 7.79 -18.88
N ALA A 245 1.35 7.00 -17.80
CA ALA A 245 1.50 7.51 -16.44
C ALA A 245 2.81 8.29 -16.27
N LEU A 246 3.92 7.80 -16.83
CA LEU A 246 5.25 8.43 -16.75
C LEU A 246 5.35 9.80 -17.45
N LYS A 247 4.39 10.17 -18.32
CA LYS A 247 4.32 11.53 -18.90
C LYS A 247 3.89 12.58 -17.88
N CYS A 248 3.34 12.17 -16.73
CA CYS A 248 2.88 13.10 -15.70
C CYS A 248 4.06 13.73 -14.95
N SER A 249 4.21 15.05 -15.06
CA SER A 249 5.27 15.78 -14.38
C SER A 249 5.01 16.06 -12.90
N ASP A 250 3.79 15.80 -12.40
CA ASP A 250 3.43 16.03 -11.00
C ASP A 250 3.87 14.88 -10.08
N ALA A 251 4.04 13.66 -10.64
CA ALA A 251 4.72 12.57 -9.98
C ALA A 251 6.18 12.54 -10.45
N GLN A 252 7.13 12.53 -9.52
CA GLN A 252 8.54 12.70 -9.83
C GLN A 252 9.38 11.69 -9.06
N LEU A 253 10.32 11.06 -9.75
CA LEU A 253 11.33 10.22 -9.12
C LEU A 253 12.14 11.04 -8.11
N ASP A 254 12.27 10.55 -6.90
CA ASP A 254 13.10 11.15 -5.87
C ASP A 254 14.56 10.68 -6.03
N ASP A 255 15.50 11.62 -6.07
CA ASP A 255 16.92 11.29 -6.13
C ASP A 255 17.46 11.11 -4.71
N TYR A 256 17.71 9.87 -4.31
CA TYR A 256 18.19 9.56 -2.97
C TYR A 256 19.62 10.06 -2.70
N ASN A 257 20.36 10.46 -3.73
CA ASN A 257 21.63 11.16 -3.56
C ASN A 257 21.45 12.58 -2.93
N GLN A 258 20.22 13.09 -2.94
CA GLN A 258 19.88 14.40 -2.35
C GLN A 258 19.22 14.26 -0.95
N LEU A 259 18.93 13.04 -0.50
CA LEU A 259 18.33 12.81 0.81
C LEU A 259 19.36 13.01 1.93
N GLY A 260 18.97 13.74 2.96
CA GLY A 260 19.75 13.90 4.17
C GLY A 260 19.54 12.76 5.17
N TYR A 261 20.39 12.74 6.18
CA TYR A 261 20.27 11.85 7.33
C TYR A 261 19.89 12.63 8.59
N ARG A 262 19.14 11.96 9.45
CA ARG A 262 18.95 12.35 10.84
C ARG A 262 19.83 11.46 11.72
N VAL A 263 20.59 12.06 12.62
CA VAL A 263 21.32 11.34 13.67
C VAL A 263 20.44 11.25 14.91
N ALA A 264 20.21 10.05 15.42
CA ALA A 264 19.62 9.79 16.72
C ALA A 264 20.65 9.11 17.62
N GLN A 265 20.65 9.44 18.90
CA GLN A 265 21.52 8.79 19.90
C GLN A 265 20.75 7.67 20.58
N VAL A 266 21.31 6.47 20.54
CA VAL A 266 20.77 5.28 21.19
C VAL A 266 21.73 4.84 22.28
N SER A 267 21.24 4.60 23.50
CA SER A 267 22.06 4.12 24.60
C SER A 267 22.04 2.59 24.64
N LEU A 268 23.19 1.96 24.45
CA LEU A 268 23.40 0.52 24.41
C LEU A 268 24.43 0.12 25.47
N ASP A 269 24.05 -0.72 26.44
CA ASP A 269 24.97 -1.26 27.47
C ASP A 269 25.85 -0.21 28.18
N GLY A 270 25.31 1.01 28.31
CA GLY A 270 26.04 2.15 28.92
C GLY A 270 26.87 2.95 27.92
N GLU A 271 26.91 2.57 26.65
CA GLU A 271 27.52 3.33 25.57
C GLU A 271 26.43 4.08 24.77
N VAL A 272 26.75 5.29 24.29
CA VAL A 272 25.89 6.07 23.41
C VAL A 272 26.40 5.90 21.98
N LYS A 273 25.54 5.41 21.09
CA LYS A 273 25.83 5.23 19.65
C LYS A 273 25.00 6.17 18.82
N ASP A 274 25.60 6.76 17.80
CA ASP A 274 24.90 7.55 16.81
C ASP A 274 24.32 6.61 15.74
N VAL A 275 23.01 6.70 15.51
CA VAL A 275 22.30 5.96 14.46
C VAL A 275 21.77 6.94 13.41
N ASN A 276 22.07 6.68 12.15
CA ASN A 276 21.64 7.50 11.03
C ASN A 276 20.29 6.99 10.49
N TYR A 277 19.28 7.84 10.49
CA TYR A 277 17.99 7.58 9.85
C TYR A 277 17.82 8.49 8.64
N SER A 278 17.16 8.01 7.60
CA SER A 278 16.72 8.85 6.50
C SER A 278 15.90 10.05 7.00
N GLU A 279 16.02 11.18 6.36
CA GLU A 279 15.13 12.31 6.64
C GLU A 279 13.65 11.96 6.39
N LEU A 280 13.36 10.99 5.52
CA LEU A 280 12.01 10.48 5.25
C LEU A 280 11.39 9.79 6.48
N TYR A 281 12.19 9.31 7.40
CA TYR A 281 11.73 8.72 8.66
C TYR A 281 10.89 9.68 9.51
N ARG A 282 11.04 10.99 9.32
CA ARG A 282 10.25 12.02 10.01
C ARG A 282 8.88 12.27 9.40
N TYR A 283 8.61 11.70 8.22
CA TYR A 283 7.37 11.95 7.54
C TYR A 283 6.22 11.35 8.34
N GLY A 284 5.25 12.21 8.68
CA GLY A 284 3.96 11.79 9.22
C GLY A 284 2.99 11.44 8.10
N ASP A 285 1.81 10.97 8.46
CA ASP A 285 0.79 10.47 7.53
C ASP A 285 0.53 11.42 6.35
N ASN A 286 0.48 12.73 6.60
CA ASN A 286 0.22 13.72 5.55
C ASN A 286 1.38 13.84 4.54
N GLN A 287 2.63 13.79 4.99
CA GLN A 287 3.79 13.84 4.09
C GLN A 287 3.93 12.55 3.29
N VAL A 288 3.66 11.39 3.91
CA VAL A 288 3.66 10.09 3.23
C VAL A 288 2.56 10.05 2.18
N ALA A 289 1.34 10.46 2.55
CA ALA A 289 0.21 10.52 1.63
C ALA A 289 0.44 11.48 0.45
N ASN A 290 1.30 12.48 0.61
CA ASN A 290 1.63 13.45 -0.44
C ASN A 290 3.06 13.29 -0.99
N TYR A 291 3.70 12.14 -0.77
CA TYR A 291 5.04 11.88 -1.27
C TYR A 291 5.12 11.98 -2.79
N LYS A 292 6.14 12.69 -3.29
CA LYS A 292 6.18 13.14 -4.69
C LYS A 292 6.26 12.01 -5.73
N GLU A 293 6.64 10.81 -5.35
CA GLU A 293 6.65 9.64 -6.25
C GLU A 293 5.26 9.01 -6.43
N ASN A 294 4.28 9.33 -5.55
CA ASN A 294 2.96 8.70 -5.60
C ASN A 294 2.10 9.24 -6.75
N TYR A 295 1.56 8.37 -7.57
CA TYR A 295 0.43 8.68 -8.44
C TYR A 295 -0.88 8.72 -7.64
N LEU A 296 -1.06 7.72 -6.79
CA LEU A 296 -2.14 7.65 -5.83
C LEU A 296 -1.61 7.10 -4.51
N SER A 297 -2.03 7.73 -3.42
CA SER A 297 -1.57 7.37 -2.09
C SER A 297 -2.29 6.15 -1.57
N GLU A 298 -1.57 5.09 -1.32
CA GLU A 298 -1.94 3.98 -0.47
C GLU A 298 -0.68 3.48 0.24
N TYR A 299 -0.78 3.11 1.50
CA TYR A 299 0.36 2.61 2.25
C TYR A 299 -0.05 1.54 3.27
N PHE A 300 0.87 0.60 3.50
CA PHE A 300 0.80 -0.29 4.63
C PHE A 300 1.31 0.47 5.85
N LYS A 301 0.47 0.56 6.88
CA LYS A 301 0.85 1.09 8.19
C LYS A 301 0.81 -0.06 9.17
N GLY A 302 1.98 -0.59 9.50
CA GLY A 302 2.16 -1.63 10.49
C GLY A 302 2.65 -1.04 11.80
N GLU A 303 2.14 -1.54 12.91
CA GLU A 303 2.72 -1.32 14.24
C GLU A 303 3.82 -2.36 14.53
N TYR A 304 4.31 -3.02 13.48
CA TYR A 304 5.18 -4.19 13.56
C TYR A 304 6.59 -3.85 13.10
N ALA A 305 7.57 -4.42 13.79
CA ALA A 305 8.96 -4.34 13.36
C ALA A 305 9.15 -5.09 12.02
N LEU A 306 9.61 -4.40 10.99
CA LEU A 306 9.90 -4.98 9.67
C LEU A 306 11.36 -5.45 9.65
N ILE A 307 11.56 -6.69 10.06
CA ILE A 307 12.88 -7.34 10.14
C ILE A 307 13.19 -7.93 8.77
N PRO A 308 14.24 -7.44 8.07
CA PRO A 308 14.60 -8.00 6.77
C PRO A 308 15.28 -9.37 6.94
N SER A 309 15.00 -10.26 5.98
CA SER A 309 15.72 -11.53 5.87
C SER A 309 17.15 -11.33 5.37
N GLU A 310 18.02 -12.34 5.56
CA GLU A 310 19.36 -12.33 4.98
C GLU A 310 19.31 -12.34 3.45
N GLU A 311 18.31 -13.01 2.88
CA GLU A 311 18.04 -13.03 1.44
C GLU A 311 17.77 -11.62 0.92
N LEU A 312 16.88 -10.87 1.56
CA LEU A 312 16.57 -9.48 1.19
C LEU A 312 17.82 -8.60 1.32
N LEU A 313 18.57 -8.72 2.42
CA LEU A 313 19.78 -7.91 2.62
C LEU A 313 20.87 -8.21 1.58
N SER A 314 20.94 -9.46 1.09
CA SER A 314 21.97 -9.91 0.16
C SER A 314 21.83 -9.36 -1.26
N ILE A 315 20.63 -8.90 -1.66
CA ILE A 315 20.41 -8.35 -3.01
C ILE A 315 20.86 -6.89 -3.17
N TYR A 316 21.18 -6.20 -2.06
CA TYR A 316 21.67 -4.83 -2.09
C TYR A 316 23.19 -4.75 -2.12
N ASP A 317 23.75 -3.83 -2.92
CA ASP A 317 25.08 -3.30 -2.70
C ASP A 317 25.07 -2.42 -1.45
N GLN A 318 25.49 -3.00 -0.32
CA GLN A 318 25.41 -2.33 0.99
C GLN A 318 26.29 -1.07 1.07
N ASP A 319 27.31 -0.96 0.20
CA ASP A 319 28.20 0.19 0.16
C ASP A 319 27.67 1.34 -0.70
N HIS A 320 26.87 1.06 -1.74
CA HIS A 320 26.48 2.10 -2.69
C HIS A 320 24.96 2.20 -2.92
N ASP A 321 24.16 1.17 -2.55
CA ASP A 321 22.71 1.29 -2.67
C ASP A 321 22.14 2.18 -1.56
N LEU A 322 21.64 3.35 -1.95
CA LEU A 322 21.10 4.34 -1.01
C LEU A 322 19.81 3.87 -0.33
N ARG A 323 19.07 2.93 -0.94
CA ARG A 323 17.91 2.30 -0.27
C ARG A 323 18.36 1.53 0.96
N PHE A 324 19.44 0.77 0.84
CA PHE A 324 20.03 0.08 1.97
C PHE A 324 20.50 1.07 3.04
N LYS A 325 21.31 2.05 2.66
CA LYS A 325 21.88 3.03 3.60
C LYS A 325 20.85 3.90 4.29
N GLN A 326 19.75 4.26 3.58
CA GLN A 326 18.73 5.17 4.09
C GLN A 326 17.67 4.46 4.94
N PHE A 327 17.32 3.22 4.59
CA PHE A 327 16.10 2.59 5.13
C PHE A 327 16.36 1.34 5.98
N PHE A 328 17.53 0.73 5.93
CA PHE A 328 17.88 -0.41 6.78
C PHE A 328 18.72 0.08 7.96
N ASN A 329 18.13 0.16 9.13
CA ASN A 329 18.75 0.77 10.29
C ASN A 329 19.16 -0.28 11.33
N LYS A 330 20.42 -0.28 11.73
CA LYS A 330 20.93 -1.02 12.89
C LYS A 330 20.43 -0.37 14.18
N TYR A 331 20.29 -1.19 15.23
CA TYR A 331 19.87 -0.76 16.57
C TYR A 331 18.46 -0.15 16.64
N ALA A 332 17.62 -0.35 15.62
CA ALA A 332 16.28 0.24 15.61
C ALA A 332 15.36 -0.36 16.70
N LEU A 333 15.56 -1.62 17.10
CA LEU A 333 14.85 -2.23 18.23
C LEU A 333 15.14 -1.53 19.56
N TRP A 334 16.35 -1.01 19.73
CA TRP A 334 16.71 -0.24 20.91
C TRP A 334 15.96 1.10 21.00
N GLU A 335 15.73 1.77 19.88
CA GLU A 335 14.90 2.99 19.84
C GLU A 335 13.47 2.70 20.31
N GLN A 336 12.98 1.48 20.09
CA GLN A 336 11.67 1.02 20.55
C GLN A 336 11.68 0.54 22.03
N GLY A 337 12.83 0.59 22.71
CA GLY A 337 12.98 0.17 24.09
C GLY A 337 13.13 -1.34 24.27
N ILE A 338 13.38 -2.08 23.21
CA ILE A 338 13.61 -3.53 23.22
C ILE A 338 15.12 -3.76 23.32
N GLY A 339 15.64 -4.05 24.52
CA GLY A 339 17.06 -4.24 24.77
C GLY A 339 17.56 -5.64 24.44
N GLY A 340 18.86 -5.78 24.11
CA GLY A 340 19.55 -7.08 23.99
C GLY A 340 20.05 -7.46 22.60
N PHE A 341 19.70 -6.71 21.53
CA PHE A 341 20.05 -7.03 20.14
C PHE A 341 20.91 -5.93 19.55
N GLY A 342 22.22 -6.04 19.72
CA GLY A 342 23.17 -4.97 19.39
C GLY A 342 23.28 -4.61 17.91
N ASP A 343 22.98 -5.54 16.99
CA ASP A 343 23.20 -5.37 15.56
C ASP A 343 21.97 -5.63 14.68
N ASP A 344 20.77 -5.72 15.29
CA ASP A 344 19.56 -6.00 14.54
C ASP A 344 19.21 -4.87 13.57
N ILE A 345 18.83 -5.28 12.36
CA ILE A 345 18.50 -4.39 11.27
C ILE A 345 16.99 -4.39 11.07
N LEU A 346 16.40 -3.20 11.01
CA LEU A 346 15.00 -3.00 10.66
C LEU A 346 14.87 -2.14 9.42
N TYR A 347 13.80 -2.36 8.67
CA TYR A 347 13.45 -1.54 7.53
C TYR A 347 12.51 -0.40 7.92
N HIS A 348 12.89 0.85 7.59
CA HIS A 348 12.17 2.06 7.97
C HIS A 348 12.17 3.13 6.87
N LYS A 349 11.35 3.00 5.84
CA LYS A 349 11.27 4.06 4.80
C LYS A 349 10.60 5.33 5.34
N PHE A 350 9.36 5.19 5.83
CA PHE A 350 8.57 6.27 6.40
C PHE A 350 8.16 5.91 7.84
N ARG A 351 9.12 5.57 8.69
CA ARG A 351 8.85 4.96 9.97
C ARG A 351 8.12 3.61 9.76
N ASP A 352 6.91 3.44 10.27
CA ASP A 352 6.18 2.16 10.16
C ASP A 352 5.27 2.10 8.93
N MET A 353 5.57 2.91 7.88
CA MET A 353 4.75 3.01 6.67
C MET A 353 5.53 2.62 5.43
N ILE A 354 4.95 1.74 4.61
CA ILE A 354 5.49 1.34 3.31
C ILE A 354 4.47 1.68 2.22
N GLN A 355 4.95 2.21 1.09
CA GLN A 355 4.10 2.52 -0.05
C GLN A 355 3.49 1.23 -0.63
N ALA A 356 2.18 1.26 -0.86
CA ALA A 356 1.40 0.21 -1.50
C ALA A 356 0.69 0.72 -2.77
N GLY A 357 0.43 2.03 -2.84
CA GLY A 357 -0.13 2.69 -4.02
C GLY A 357 0.85 2.76 -5.18
N PRO A 358 0.38 3.04 -6.41
CA PRO A 358 1.23 3.12 -7.59
C PRO A 358 2.18 4.32 -7.52
N THR A 359 3.45 4.08 -7.88
CA THR A 359 4.55 5.06 -7.79
C THR A 359 5.32 5.18 -9.11
N VAL A 360 6.11 6.25 -9.24
CA VAL A 360 7.00 6.44 -10.41
C VAL A 360 8.01 5.30 -10.55
N PRO A 361 8.72 4.85 -9.50
CA PRO A 361 9.61 3.69 -9.59
C PRO A 361 8.89 2.44 -10.09
N GLU A 362 7.69 2.16 -9.58
CA GLU A 362 6.90 1.03 -10.03
C GLU A 362 6.56 1.12 -11.52
N MET A 363 6.18 2.29 -12.02
CA MET A 363 5.84 2.46 -13.43
C MET A 363 7.06 2.29 -14.33
N LEU A 364 8.23 2.79 -13.94
CA LEU A 364 9.49 2.54 -14.67
C LEU A 364 9.79 1.04 -14.77
N LEU A 365 9.64 0.30 -13.67
CA LEU A 365 9.91 -1.13 -13.65
C LEU A 365 8.79 -1.96 -14.32
N THR A 366 7.53 -1.50 -14.27
CA THR A 366 6.41 -2.14 -14.96
C THR A 366 6.55 -2.01 -16.48
N GLU A 367 6.89 -0.81 -16.99
CA GLU A 367 7.17 -0.62 -18.41
C GLU A 367 8.38 -1.44 -18.84
N ALA A 368 9.46 -1.43 -18.05
CA ALA A 368 10.67 -2.19 -18.34
C ALA A 368 10.40 -3.71 -18.40
N GLU A 369 9.70 -4.27 -17.42
CA GLU A 369 9.35 -5.69 -17.41
C GLU A 369 8.48 -6.05 -18.62
N ALA A 370 7.44 -5.26 -18.86
CA ALA A 370 6.53 -5.50 -19.97
C ALA A 370 7.23 -5.45 -21.34
N LEU A 371 8.11 -4.47 -21.56
CA LEU A 371 8.93 -4.39 -22.77
C LEU A 371 9.90 -5.57 -22.90
N ALA A 372 10.57 -5.94 -21.83
CA ALA A 372 11.51 -7.07 -21.85
C ALA A 372 10.78 -8.38 -22.19
N ARG A 373 9.59 -8.62 -21.62
CA ARG A 373 8.77 -9.81 -21.93
C ARG A 373 8.24 -9.84 -23.37
N GLN A 374 8.12 -8.68 -24.02
CA GLN A 374 7.82 -8.54 -25.45
C GLN A 374 9.06 -8.72 -26.35
N GLY A 375 10.23 -9.04 -25.81
CA GLY A 375 11.49 -9.15 -26.55
C GLY A 375 12.20 -7.82 -26.81
N LYS A 376 11.67 -6.69 -26.32
CA LYS A 376 12.20 -5.33 -26.47
C LYS A 376 13.13 -4.95 -25.31
N TRP A 377 13.96 -5.89 -24.87
CA TRP A 377 14.78 -5.72 -23.67
C TRP A 377 15.80 -4.57 -23.76
N GLN A 378 16.25 -4.22 -24.99
CA GLN A 378 17.16 -3.08 -25.18
C GLN A 378 16.46 -1.74 -24.87
N GLU A 379 15.13 -1.65 -25.06
CA GLU A 379 14.32 -0.49 -24.70
C GLU A 379 13.99 -0.47 -23.19
N ALA A 380 13.93 -1.63 -22.55
CA ALA A 380 13.65 -1.79 -21.13
C ALA A 380 14.80 -1.31 -20.23
N MET A 381 16.04 -1.64 -20.59
CA MET A 381 17.21 -1.36 -19.72
C MET A 381 17.43 0.12 -19.40
N PRO A 382 17.20 1.09 -20.32
CA PRO A 382 17.28 2.52 -19.98
C PRO A 382 16.32 2.96 -18.86
N LEU A 383 15.12 2.35 -18.75
CA LEU A 383 14.15 2.66 -17.69
C LEU A 383 14.65 2.18 -16.32
N VAL A 384 15.22 0.97 -16.26
CA VAL A 384 15.87 0.46 -15.06
C VAL A 384 17.01 1.37 -14.62
N ASN A 385 17.85 1.77 -15.57
CA ASN A 385 19.01 2.61 -15.30
C ASN A 385 18.62 4.06 -14.92
N GLN A 386 17.48 4.55 -15.39
CA GLN A 386 16.91 5.81 -14.89
C GLN A 386 16.61 5.73 -13.39
N LEU A 387 15.97 4.65 -12.93
CA LEU A 387 15.72 4.42 -11.51
C LEU A 387 17.03 4.29 -10.72
N ARG A 388 17.95 3.48 -11.20
CA ARG A 388 19.22 3.23 -10.52
C ARG A 388 20.06 4.47 -10.29
N LYS A 389 20.10 5.40 -11.24
CA LYS A 389 20.79 6.70 -11.09
C LYS A 389 20.26 7.52 -9.92
N ALA A 390 19.00 7.32 -9.54
CA ALA A 390 18.38 7.97 -8.39
C ALA A 390 18.47 7.14 -7.10
N ARG A 391 18.95 5.89 -7.16
CA ARG A 391 19.00 4.96 -6.02
C ARG A 391 20.41 4.53 -5.63
N ILE A 392 21.34 4.57 -6.56
CA ILE A 392 22.73 4.19 -6.33
C ILE A 392 23.56 5.45 -6.11
N SER A 393 24.48 5.41 -5.17
CA SER A 393 25.40 6.52 -4.88
C SER A 393 26.23 6.87 -6.12
N HIS A 394 26.40 8.15 -6.38
CA HIS A 394 27.17 8.63 -7.54
C HIS A 394 28.67 8.32 -7.47
N ASP A 395 29.17 7.86 -6.32
CA ASP A 395 30.56 7.40 -6.13
C ASP A 395 30.76 5.90 -6.43
N ALA A 396 29.70 5.17 -6.79
CA ALA A 396 29.81 3.79 -7.20
C ALA A 396 30.54 3.64 -8.55
N ASP A 397 31.36 2.60 -8.67
CA ASP A 397 32.11 2.29 -9.90
C ASP A 397 31.19 1.94 -11.09
N ALA A 398 30.03 1.35 -10.82
CA ALA A 398 29.03 0.96 -11.82
C ALA A 398 27.60 1.19 -11.31
N ILE A 399 26.89 2.11 -11.94
CA ILE A 399 25.47 2.40 -11.63
C ILE A 399 24.55 1.62 -12.57
N ASP A 400 24.85 1.67 -13.87
CA ASP A 400 23.99 1.11 -14.90
C ASP A 400 24.14 -0.42 -14.97
N LEU A 401 22.99 -1.11 -15.09
CA LEU A 401 22.93 -2.54 -15.38
C LEU A 401 22.82 -2.75 -16.89
N SER A 402 23.24 -3.93 -17.34
CA SER A 402 23.14 -4.38 -18.73
C SER A 402 22.61 -5.80 -18.78
N ALA A 403 22.04 -6.17 -19.92
CA ALA A 403 21.64 -7.53 -20.23
C ALA A 403 22.05 -7.87 -21.67
N THR A 404 22.27 -9.14 -21.95
CA THR A 404 22.68 -9.62 -23.27
C THR A 404 21.54 -10.30 -24.03
N ASN A 405 20.46 -10.60 -23.35
CA ASN A 405 19.26 -11.25 -23.89
C ASN A 405 18.03 -10.95 -23.04
N GLN A 406 16.87 -11.39 -23.53
CA GLN A 406 15.58 -11.17 -22.89
C GLN A 406 15.49 -11.77 -21.46
N GLU A 407 15.90 -13.02 -21.29
CA GLU A 407 15.82 -13.71 -20.00
C GLU A 407 16.67 -13.00 -18.94
N GLU A 408 17.89 -12.63 -19.29
CA GLU A 408 18.77 -11.87 -18.39
C GLU A 408 18.17 -10.52 -18.04
N ALA A 409 17.58 -9.81 -19.02
CA ALA A 409 16.95 -8.53 -18.78
C ALA A 409 15.74 -8.66 -17.81
N VAL A 410 14.90 -9.67 -17.99
CA VAL A 410 13.77 -9.91 -17.08
C VAL A 410 14.27 -10.19 -15.66
N LYS A 411 15.29 -11.03 -15.48
CA LYS A 411 15.87 -11.32 -14.16
C LYS A 411 16.42 -10.06 -13.49
N VAL A 412 17.17 -9.26 -14.24
CA VAL A 412 17.73 -7.99 -13.74
C VAL A 412 16.63 -7.02 -13.32
N ILE A 413 15.55 -6.91 -14.12
CA ILE A 413 14.40 -6.02 -13.83
C ILE A 413 13.66 -6.50 -12.58
N LEU A 414 13.40 -7.80 -12.46
CA LEU A 414 12.69 -8.36 -11.30
C LEU A 414 13.50 -8.22 -10.00
N GLU A 415 14.82 -8.36 -10.06
CA GLU A 415 15.69 -8.13 -8.92
C GLU A 415 15.71 -6.66 -8.52
N GLU A 416 15.74 -5.73 -9.49
CA GLU A 416 15.64 -4.29 -9.20
C GLU A 416 14.25 -3.93 -8.64
N ARG A 417 13.18 -4.58 -9.13
CA ARG A 417 11.83 -4.44 -8.59
C ARG A 417 11.74 -4.92 -7.14
N HIS A 418 12.39 -6.02 -6.81
CA HIS A 418 12.48 -6.53 -5.45
C HIS A 418 13.20 -5.53 -4.52
N ARG A 419 14.34 -4.96 -4.95
CA ARG A 419 15.05 -3.93 -4.17
C ARG A 419 14.19 -2.67 -3.94
N GLU A 420 13.41 -2.28 -4.93
CA GLU A 420 12.63 -1.03 -4.85
C GLU A 420 11.36 -1.16 -4.01
N MET A 421 10.70 -2.33 -4.05
CA MET A 421 9.40 -2.55 -3.43
C MET A 421 9.40 -3.79 -2.52
N PRO A 422 10.28 -3.85 -1.51
CA PRO A 422 10.32 -4.96 -0.58
C PRO A 422 9.04 -5.01 0.27
N PHE A 423 8.77 -6.16 0.87
CA PHE A 423 7.67 -6.47 1.78
C PHE A 423 6.29 -6.46 1.11
N VAL A 424 5.65 -5.31 0.92
CA VAL A 424 4.23 -5.22 0.52
C VAL A 424 3.97 -5.83 -0.86
N MET A 425 4.81 -5.51 -1.86
CA MET A 425 4.63 -5.97 -3.23
C MET A 425 5.24 -7.35 -3.48
N ARG A 426 6.23 -7.74 -2.69
CA ARG A 426 7.02 -8.94 -2.93
C ARG A 426 6.18 -10.22 -3.02
N TRP A 427 5.26 -10.43 -2.08
CA TRP A 427 4.40 -11.61 -2.06
C TRP A 427 3.50 -11.72 -3.30
N TRP A 428 2.94 -10.60 -3.73
CA TRP A 428 2.12 -10.56 -4.94
C TRP A 428 2.95 -10.84 -6.19
N ASP A 429 4.19 -10.29 -6.27
CA ASP A 429 5.10 -10.55 -7.38
C ASP A 429 5.49 -12.05 -7.43
N VAL A 430 5.90 -12.64 -6.32
CA VAL A 430 6.23 -14.08 -6.24
C VAL A 430 5.06 -14.94 -6.75
N ARG A 431 3.84 -14.61 -6.33
CA ARG A 431 2.65 -15.35 -6.74
C ARG A 431 2.33 -15.22 -8.22
N ARG A 432 2.42 -14.01 -8.80
CA ARG A 432 2.16 -13.85 -10.24
C ARG A 432 3.22 -14.52 -11.12
N LEU A 433 4.47 -14.54 -10.67
CA LEU A 433 5.56 -15.19 -11.39
C LEU A 433 5.41 -16.71 -11.40
N SER A 434 4.88 -17.32 -10.35
CA SER A 434 4.62 -18.78 -10.30
C SER A 434 3.51 -19.27 -11.25
N CYS A 435 2.81 -18.38 -11.94
CA CYS A 435 1.68 -18.70 -12.82
C CYS A 435 1.81 -18.11 -14.22
N ASN A 436 2.98 -17.62 -14.61
CA ASN A 436 3.26 -17.20 -15.97
C ASN A 436 3.70 -18.38 -16.87
N GLU A 437 3.93 -18.11 -18.15
CA GLU A 437 4.28 -19.16 -19.13
C GLU A 437 5.76 -19.57 -19.11
N VAL A 438 6.59 -18.92 -18.29
CA VAL A 438 8.03 -19.14 -18.24
C VAL A 438 8.47 -19.60 -16.86
N SER A 439 9.49 -20.44 -16.79
CA SER A 439 10.01 -20.98 -15.52
C SER A 439 11.33 -20.36 -15.08
N TYR A 440 11.94 -19.51 -15.89
CA TYR A 440 13.23 -18.92 -15.55
C TYR A 440 13.14 -17.81 -14.50
N ASP A 441 11.95 -17.34 -14.18
CA ASP A 441 11.67 -16.33 -13.16
C ASP A 441 10.82 -16.86 -11.98
N ASP A 442 10.58 -18.17 -11.93
CA ASP A 442 9.94 -18.82 -10.78
C ASP A 442 10.77 -18.59 -9.52
N VAL A 443 10.07 -18.31 -8.42
CA VAL A 443 10.69 -18.12 -7.10
C VAL A 443 10.28 -19.27 -6.19
N THR A 444 11.25 -20.02 -5.69
CA THR A 444 11.04 -21.05 -4.67
C THR A 444 11.35 -20.45 -3.30
N LEU A 445 10.38 -20.49 -2.39
CA LEU A 445 10.57 -20.04 -1.03
C LEU A 445 10.67 -21.25 -0.09
N GLU A 446 11.72 -21.26 0.74
CA GLU A 446 11.90 -22.27 1.79
C GLU A 446 12.04 -21.58 3.14
N ARG A 447 11.37 -22.11 4.16
CA ARG A 447 11.50 -21.67 5.55
C ARG A 447 11.61 -22.87 6.48
N THR A 448 12.53 -22.78 7.43
CA THR A 448 12.70 -23.78 8.47
C THR A 448 12.12 -23.26 9.78
N PHE A 449 11.15 -23.99 10.33
CA PHE A 449 10.55 -23.67 11.62
C PHE A 449 11.00 -24.69 12.66
N TYR A 450 11.37 -24.23 13.83
CA TYR A 450 11.65 -25.06 14.98
C TYR A 450 10.43 -25.03 15.90
N ARG A 451 9.85 -26.21 16.16
CA ARG A 451 8.83 -26.31 17.21
C ARG A 451 9.51 -26.11 18.53
N VAL A 452 9.09 -25.09 19.27
CA VAL A 452 9.43 -25.01 20.71
C VAL A 452 8.67 -26.17 21.35
N SER A 453 9.39 -27.14 21.91
CA SER A 453 8.77 -28.24 22.64
C SER A 453 8.09 -27.64 23.88
N ASP A 454 6.81 -27.99 24.08
CA ASP A 454 6.11 -27.77 25.33
C ASP A 454 6.92 -28.45 26.46
N ASN A 455 7.64 -27.65 27.24
CA ASN A 455 8.33 -28.08 28.47
C ASN A 455 7.47 -27.72 29.68
#